data_b20c757a3f15e615e7bcfe89c6377fce
#
_entry.id   b20c757a3f15e615e7bcfe89c6377fce
#
_cell.length_a   1.000
_cell.length_b   1.000
_cell.length_c   1.000
_cell.angle_alpha   90.00
_cell.angle_beta   90.00
_cell.angle_gamma   90.00
#
_symmetry.space_group_name_H-M   'P 1'
#
loop_
_entity.id
_entity.type
_entity.pdbx_description
1 polymer ?
#
loop_
_entity_poly.entity_id
_entity_poly.type
_entity_poly.pdbx_seq_one_letter_code
_entity_poly.pdbx_strand_id
1 'polypeptide(L)'
;IDMGLERVTQVKNAMNLAPACPIITVGGTNGKGSTCAFLSHIYAAAGYKVGTLTSPHLLRFNERIAINNQPVSDEEIVEAFERIEAARGDISLTYFEFNTLAAVDIFGQHQVDVMILEVGLGGRLDAVNIFDTDCAIVTSVDLDHQDYLGDSIEQIGKEKAGIFRAG
;
A
#
# COMPACT_ATOMS: atom_id res chain seq x y z
N ILE A 1 -6.20 -14.47 7.12
CA ILE A 1 -5.89 -13.02 7.24
C ILE A 1 -5.57 -12.79 8.70
N ASP A 2 -4.40 -12.26 8.98
CA ASP A 2 -3.96 -11.88 10.31
C ASP A 2 -3.97 -10.35 10.36
N MET A 3 -4.94 -9.78 11.07
CA MET A 3 -5.14 -8.33 11.13
C MET A 3 -4.43 -7.77 12.36
N GLY A 4 -3.52 -6.86 12.14
CA GLY A 4 -2.74 -6.19 13.18
C GLY A 4 -1.52 -5.53 12.56
N LEU A 5 -1.09 -4.40 13.09
CA LEU A 5 0.00 -3.62 12.50
C LEU A 5 1.34 -3.82 13.21
N GLU A 6 1.37 -4.53 14.35
CA GLU A 6 2.57 -4.63 15.18
C GLU A 6 3.72 -5.35 14.47
N ARG A 7 3.45 -6.51 13.85
CA ARG A 7 4.46 -7.33 13.18
C ARG A 7 5.09 -6.59 12.00
N VAL A 8 4.24 -6.09 11.09
CA VAL A 8 4.70 -5.37 9.90
C VAL A 8 5.42 -4.07 10.27
N THR A 9 5.00 -3.39 11.35
CA THR A 9 5.68 -2.21 11.87
C THR A 9 7.07 -2.54 12.43
N GLN A 10 7.23 -3.66 13.13
CA GLN A 10 8.55 -4.11 13.60
C GLN A 10 9.51 -4.33 12.44
N VAL A 11 9.05 -5.01 11.38
CA VAL A 11 9.88 -5.26 10.19
C VAL A 11 10.18 -3.98 9.42
N LYS A 12 9.19 -3.08 9.24
CA LYS A 12 9.39 -1.74 8.69
C LYS A 12 10.53 -0.99 9.42
N ASN A 13 10.51 -1.03 10.75
CA ASN A 13 11.53 -0.36 11.58
C ASN A 13 12.89 -1.03 11.45
N ALA A 14 12.96 -2.38 11.41
CA ALA A 14 14.19 -3.11 11.20
C ALA A 14 14.83 -2.83 9.84
N MET A 15 14.01 -2.60 8.82
CA MET A 15 14.46 -2.18 7.48
C MET A 15 14.80 -0.68 7.38
N ASN A 16 14.52 0.11 8.41
CA ASN A 16 14.61 1.59 8.39
C ASN A 16 13.82 2.23 7.24
N LEU A 17 12.65 1.67 6.92
CA LEU A 17 11.76 2.22 5.88
C LEU A 17 11.08 3.50 6.38
N ALA A 18 11.65 4.64 6.01
CA ALA A 18 11.12 5.98 6.29
C ALA A 18 10.99 6.75 4.98
N PRO A 19 9.82 6.69 4.29
CA PRO A 19 9.59 7.44 3.06
C PRO A 19 9.88 8.92 3.23
N ALA A 20 10.64 9.51 2.31
CA ALA A 20 11.01 10.92 2.32
C ALA A 20 10.17 11.77 1.34
N CYS A 21 9.17 11.17 0.70
CA CYS A 21 8.27 11.82 -0.25
C CYS A 21 6.81 11.71 0.23
N PRO A 22 5.91 12.55 -0.29
CA PRO A 22 4.49 12.47 0.02
C PRO A 22 3.88 11.11 -0.32
N ILE A 23 2.96 10.68 0.54
CA ILE A 23 2.20 9.44 0.40
C ILE A 23 0.72 9.76 0.22
N ILE A 24 0.12 9.19 -0.81
CA ILE A 24 -1.32 9.22 -1.05
C ILE A 24 -1.86 7.82 -0.80
N THR A 25 -2.73 7.67 0.18
CA THR A 25 -3.37 6.38 0.49
C THR A 25 -4.80 6.36 -0.06
N VAL A 26 -5.13 5.33 -0.83
CA VAL A 26 -6.43 5.19 -1.49
C VAL A 26 -7.16 3.97 -0.94
N GLY A 27 -8.23 4.20 -0.19
CA GLY A 27 -9.15 3.20 0.32
C GLY A 27 -10.53 3.29 -0.35
N GLY A 28 -11.41 2.35 -0.06
CA GLY A 28 -12.78 2.35 -0.58
C GLY A 28 -13.27 0.93 -0.90
N THR A 29 -14.57 0.81 -1.13
CA THR A 29 -15.15 -0.46 -1.58
C THR A 29 -14.86 -0.67 -3.06
N ASN A 30 -15.22 0.29 -3.90
CA ASN A 30 -15.03 0.27 -5.34
C ASN A 30 -14.22 1.49 -5.83
N GLY A 31 -13.54 1.35 -6.97
CA GLY A 31 -12.86 2.47 -7.63
C GLY A 31 -11.46 2.80 -7.13
N LYS A 32 -10.91 2.06 -6.15
CA LYS A 32 -9.55 2.28 -5.63
C LYS A 32 -8.50 2.23 -6.74
N GLY A 33 -8.41 1.13 -7.47
CA GLY A 33 -7.43 0.94 -8.54
C GLY A 33 -7.58 1.97 -9.66
N SER A 34 -8.81 2.34 -10.04
CA SER A 34 -9.03 3.42 -11.02
C SER A 34 -8.52 4.76 -10.51
N THR A 35 -8.76 5.09 -9.24
CA THR A 35 -8.24 6.31 -8.61
C THR A 35 -6.71 6.31 -8.58
N CYS A 36 -6.09 5.20 -8.19
CA CYS A 36 -4.64 5.05 -8.24
C CYS A 36 -4.09 5.25 -9.65
N ALA A 37 -4.72 4.67 -10.67
CA ALA A 37 -4.33 4.82 -12.05
C ALA A 37 -4.42 6.27 -12.53
N PHE A 38 -5.52 6.98 -12.24
CA PHE A 38 -5.65 8.41 -12.59
C PHE A 38 -4.58 9.25 -11.91
N LEU A 39 -4.38 9.10 -10.61
CA LEU A 39 -3.35 9.85 -9.87
C LEU A 39 -1.96 9.58 -10.44
N SER A 40 -1.61 8.31 -10.66
CA SER A 40 -0.30 7.93 -11.19
C SER A 40 -0.03 8.55 -12.57
N HIS A 41 -1.01 8.52 -13.47
CA HIS A 41 -0.86 9.13 -14.79
C HIS A 41 -0.78 10.66 -14.74
N ILE A 42 -1.55 11.31 -13.86
CA ILE A 42 -1.50 12.76 -13.69
C ILE A 42 -0.14 13.21 -13.16
N TYR A 43 0.36 12.58 -12.10
CA TYR A 43 1.68 12.93 -11.55
C TYR A 43 2.81 12.63 -12.53
N ALA A 44 2.79 11.48 -13.20
CA ALA A 44 3.78 11.14 -14.21
C ALA A 44 3.76 12.14 -15.39
N ALA A 45 2.57 12.54 -15.87
CA ALA A 45 2.42 13.57 -16.91
C ALA A 45 2.92 14.96 -16.46
N ALA A 46 2.85 15.24 -15.15
CA ALA A 46 3.40 16.46 -14.56
C ALA A 46 4.93 16.41 -14.35
N GLY A 47 5.57 15.29 -14.69
CA GLY A 47 7.03 15.14 -14.62
C GLY A 47 7.55 14.55 -13.31
N TYR A 48 6.69 14.11 -12.41
CA TYR A 48 7.09 13.43 -11.15
C TYR A 48 7.36 11.95 -11.39
N LYS A 49 8.32 11.40 -10.65
CA LYS A 49 8.54 9.96 -10.57
C LYS A 49 7.58 9.37 -9.55
N VAL A 50 6.70 8.49 -9.99
CA VAL A 50 5.59 7.96 -9.19
C VAL A 50 5.80 6.49 -8.87
N GLY A 51 5.75 6.12 -7.59
CA GLY A 51 5.62 4.73 -7.15
C GLY A 51 4.17 4.40 -6.87
N THR A 52 3.67 3.29 -7.40
CA THR A 52 2.26 2.89 -7.22
C THR A 52 2.18 1.44 -6.77
N LEU A 53 1.54 1.20 -5.62
CA LEU A 53 1.16 -0.13 -5.12
C LEU A 53 -0.34 -0.33 -5.34
N THR A 54 -0.72 -1.37 -6.09
CA THR A 54 -2.12 -1.72 -6.38
C THR A 54 -2.38 -3.21 -6.17
N SER A 55 -3.64 -3.59 -5.97
CA SER A 55 -4.07 -4.99 -5.83
C SER A 55 -5.54 -5.20 -6.20
N PRO A 56 -5.90 -6.41 -6.70
CA PRO A 56 -5.01 -7.52 -7.09
C PRO A 56 -4.32 -7.29 -8.44
N HIS A 57 -3.38 -8.15 -8.81
CA HIS A 57 -2.88 -8.23 -10.19
C HIS A 57 -3.84 -9.04 -11.07
N LEU A 58 -3.76 -8.85 -12.38
CA LEU A 58 -4.57 -9.58 -13.35
C LEU A 58 -3.83 -10.80 -13.92
N LEU A 59 -2.59 -10.64 -14.33
CA LEU A 59 -1.78 -11.66 -14.99
C LEU A 59 -0.47 -11.95 -14.27
N ARG A 60 0.26 -10.92 -13.88
CA ARG A 60 1.61 -11.03 -13.30
C ARG A 60 1.72 -10.28 -11.99
N PHE A 61 2.44 -10.85 -11.04
CA PHE A 61 2.66 -10.27 -9.72
C PHE A 61 3.21 -8.83 -9.79
N ASN A 62 4.12 -8.57 -10.72
CA ASN A 62 4.78 -7.28 -10.93
C ASN A 62 3.81 -6.12 -11.14
N GLU A 63 2.60 -6.38 -11.66
CA GLU A 63 1.57 -5.35 -11.84
C GLU A 63 1.23 -4.62 -10.55
N ARG A 64 1.49 -5.24 -9.39
CA ARG A 64 1.23 -4.66 -8.07
C ARG A 64 2.15 -3.50 -7.71
N ILE A 65 3.36 -3.50 -8.26
CA ILE A 65 4.41 -2.52 -7.93
C ILE A 65 4.89 -1.88 -9.23
N ALA A 66 4.62 -0.60 -9.40
CA ALA A 66 4.97 0.10 -10.63
C ALA A 66 5.71 1.42 -10.34
N ILE A 67 6.63 1.76 -11.24
CA ILE A 67 7.29 3.07 -11.32
C ILE A 67 6.86 3.73 -12.62
N ASN A 68 6.28 4.93 -12.54
CA ASN A 68 5.75 5.66 -13.70
C ASN A 68 4.86 4.79 -14.60
N ASN A 69 3.94 4.05 -13.99
CA ASN A 69 2.99 3.14 -14.64
C ASN A 69 3.63 1.93 -15.35
N GLN A 70 4.91 1.65 -15.13
CA GLN A 70 5.58 0.46 -15.62
C GLN A 70 5.83 -0.51 -14.47
N PRO A 71 5.38 -1.77 -14.55
CA PRO A 71 5.69 -2.78 -13.55
C PRO A 71 7.21 -2.92 -13.38
N VAL A 72 7.65 -3.07 -12.12
CA VAL A 72 9.06 -3.34 -11.81
C VAL A 72 9.47 -4.75 -12.26
N SER A 73 10.77 -4.99 -12.36
CA SER A 73 11.29 -6.29 -12.79
C SER A 73 11.16 -7.37 -11.72
N ASP A 74 11.27 -8.64 -12.13
CA ASP A 74 11.29 -9.77 -11.20
C ASP A 74 12.51 -9.68 -10.26
N GLU A 75 13.65 -9.23 -10.78
CA GLU A 75 14.88 -9.06 -10.02
C GLU A 75 14.71 -8.05 -8.89
N GLU A 76 14.10 -6.89 -9.16
CA GLU A 76 13.84 -5.87 -8.13
C GLU A 76 12.93 -6.39 -7.02
N ILE A 77 11.93 -7.20 -7.38
CA ILE A 77 11.03 -7.82 -6.40
C ILE A 77 11.78 -8.83 -5.54
N VAL A 78 12.59 -9.70 -6.15
CA VAL A 78 13.40 -10.70 -5.45
C VAL A 78 14.37 -10.03 -4.47
N GLU A 79 15.10 -9.01 -4.93
CA GLU A 79 16.01 -8.25 -4.06
C GLU A 79 15.30 -7.59 -2.87
N ALA A 80 14.10 -7.02 -3.10
CA ALA A 80 13.31 -6.46 -2.00
C ALA A 80 12.86 -7.55 -1.02
N PHE A 81 12.45 -8.71 -1.53
CA PHE A 81 12.07 -9.84 -0.69
C PHE A 81 13.24 -10.38 0.13
N GLU A 82 14.45 -10.42 -0.43
CA GLU A 82 15.66 -10.83 0.32
C GLU A 82 15.97 -9.84 1.45
N ARG A 83 15.82 -8.53 1.22
CA ARG A 83 15.98 -7.50 2.26
C ARG A 83 14.96 -7.65 3.40
N ILE A 84 13.69 -7.92 3.04
CA ILE A 84 12.63 -8.16 4.03
C ILE A 84 12.93 -9.43 4.83
N GLU A 85 13.31 -10.52 4.15
CA GLU A 85 13.61 -11.80 4.78
C GLU A 85 14.76 -11.67 5.77
N ALA A 86 15.81 -10.91 5.43
CA ALA A 86 16.92 -10.62 6.32
C ALA A 86 16.50 -9.77 7.53
N ALA A 87 15.56 -8.83 7.36
CA ALA A 87 15.13 -7.90 8.41
C ALA A 87 14.08 -8.49 9.37
N ARG A 88 13.20 -9.37 8.87
CA ARG A 88 12.07 -9.88 9.67
C ARG A 88 12.51 -10.91 10.73
N GLY A 89 13.60 -11.62 10.54
CA GLY A 89 14.01 -12.73 11.43
C GLY A 89 12.88 -13.76 11.56
N ASP A 90 12.44 -14.01 12.79
CA ASP A 90 11.34 -14.96 13.09
C ASP A 90 9.95 -14.33 13.04
N ILE A 91 9.81 -13.04 12.70
CA ILE A 91 8.52 -12.38 12.60
C ILE A 91 7.79 -12.90 11.37
N SER A 92 6.59 -13.44 11.59
CA SER A 92 5.72 -13.87 10.48
C SER A 92 5.10 -12.65 9.79
N LEU A 93 5.02 -12.68 8.47
CA LEU A 93 4.33 -11.67 7.66
C LEU A 93 3.31 -12.35 6.77
N THR A 94 2.16 -11.70 6.60
CA THR A 94 1.19 -12.10 5.58
C THR A 94 1.70 -11.74 4.19
N TYR A 95 1.14 -12.35 3.17
CA TYR A 95 1.45 -12.05 1.77
C TYR A 95 1.31 -10.55 1.45
N PHE A 96 0.27 -9.88 1.96
CA PHE A 96 0.05 -8.46 1.69
C PHE A 96 1.00 -7.56 2.46
N GLU A 97 1.32 -7.89 3.71
CA GLU A 97 2.36 -7.19 4.50
C GLU A 97 3.71 -7.25 3.80
N PHE A 98 4.09 -8.43 3.30
CA PHE A 98 5.33 -8.63 2.56
C PHE A 98 5.38 -7.75 1.28
N ASN A 99 4.27 -7.76 0.53
CA ASN A 99 4.14 -6.97 -0.69
C ASN A 99 4.19 -5.45 -0.43
N THR A 100 3.58 -4.99 0.66
CA THR A 100 3.58 -3.58 1.05
C THR A 100 4.98 -3.10 1.41
N LEU A 101 5.72 -3.87 2.19
CA LEU A 101 7.12 -3.54 2.53
C LEU A 101 8.00 -3.53 1.29
N ALA A 102 7.86 -4.52 0.40
CA ALA A 102 8.64 -4.58 -0.86
C ALA A 102 8.36 -3.37 -1.75
N ALA A 103 7.09 -2.97 -1.88
CA ALA A 103 6.75 -1.80 -2.69
C ALA A 103 7.43 -0.53 -2.17
N VAL A 104 7.33 -0.26 -0.88
CA VAL A 104 7.91 0.95 -0.28
C VAL A 104 9.44 0.93 -0.32
N ASP A 105 10.05 -0.24 -0.14
CA ASP A 105 11.49 -0.41 -0.28
C ASP A 105 11.97 -0.12 -1.72
N ILE A 106 11.31 -0.69 -2.73
CA ILE A 106 11.61 -0.44 -4.15
C ILE A 106 11.41 1.05 -4.48
N PHE A 107 10.34 1.67 -4.00
CA PHE A 107 10.09 3.10 -4.23
C PHE A 107 11.19 3.97 -3.62
N GLY A 108 11.70 3.60 -2.45
CA GLY A 108 12.86 4.25 -1.84
C GLY A 108 14.13 4.11 -2.68
N GLN A 109 14.42 2.92 -3.21
CA GLN A 109 15.57 2.67 -4.09
C GLN A 109 15.48 3.51 -5.37
N HIS A 110 14.28 3.66 -5.92
CA HIS A 110 14.03 4.51 -7.10
C HIS A 110 13.99 6.01 -6.81
N GLN A 111 13.98 6.42 -5.52
CA GLN A 111 13.85 7.82 -5.13
C GLN A 111 12.64 8.48 -5.79
N VAL A 112 11.46 7.87 -5.63
CA VAL A 112 10.23 8.42 -6.19
C VAL A 112 9.85 9.74 -5.53
N ASP A 113 9.19 10.62 -6.29
CA ASP A 113 8.72 11.93 -5.82
C ASP A 113 7.39 11.83 -5.06
N VAL A 114 6.60 10.79 -5.32
CA VAL A 114 5.32 10.52 -4.67
C VAL A 114 5.02 9.03 -4.66
N MET A 115 4.43 8.55 -3.58
CA MET A 115 3.91 7.18 -3.45
C MET A 115 2.39 7.18 -3.44
N ILE A 116 1.78 6.27 -4.20
CA ILE A 116 0.34 6.01 -4.22
C ILE A 116 0.13 4.60 -3.74
N LEU A 117 -0.51 4.44 -2.58
CA LEU A 117 -0.71 3.15 -1.91
C LEU A 117 -2.19 2.79 -1.87
N GLU A 118 -2.57 1.73 -2.57
CA GLU A 118 -3.92 1.17 -2.51
C GLU A 118 -4.08 0.29 -1.27
N VAL A 119 -5.14 0.53 -0.50
CA VAL A 119 -5.58 -0.32 0.61
C VAL A 119 -6.05 -1.67 0.07
N GLY A 120 -5.52 -2.76 0.61
CA GLY A 120 -5.96 -4.11 0.24
C GLY A 120 -7.30 -4.48 0.83
N LEU A 121 -7.49 -4.25 2.15
CA LEU A 121 -8.72 -4.59 2.86
C LEU A 121 -8.97 -3.61 4.02
N GLY A 122 -10.20 -3.07 4.07
CA GLY A 122 -10.60 -2.17 5.15
C GLY A 122 -9.90 -0.82 5.07
N GLY A 123 -8.93 -0.59 5.91
CA GLY A 123 -8.09 0.62 5.98
C GLY A 123 -7.31 0.70 7.28
N ARG A 124 -7.99 0.79 8.42
CA ARG A 124 -7.40 1.01 9.74
C ARG A 124 -6.30 0.00 10.10
N LEU A 125 -6.51 -1.28 9.81
CA LEU A 125 -5.58 -2.37 10.10
C LEU A 125 -4.91 -2.94 8.84
N ASP A 126 -4.99 -2.22 7.71
CA ASP A 126 -4.31 -2.60 6.49
C ASP A 126 -2.83 -2.28 6.56
N ALA A 127 -1.99 -3.14 5.96
CA ALA A 127 -0.54 -2.99 6.02
C ALA A 127 -0.05 -1.65 5.48
N VAL A 128 -0.70 -1.03 4.49
CA VAL A 128 -0.30 0.29 3.99
C VAL A 128 -0.45 1.39 5.04
N ASN A 129 -1.33 1.19 6.04
CA ASN A 129 -1.60 2.18 7.08
C ASN A 129 -0.50 2.31 8.15
N ILE A 130 0.58 1.51 8.06
CA ILE A 130 1.80 1.72 8.88
C ILE A 130 2.61 2.92 8.43
N PHE A 131 2.35 3.43 7.23
CA PHE A 131 2.97 4.65 6.72
C PHE A 131 2.00 5.82 6.89
N ASP A 132 2.47 6.91 7.48
CA ASP A 132 1.65 8.11 7.61
C ASP A 132 1.42 8.73 6.25
N THR A 133 0.15 8.95 5.93
CA THR A 133 -0.27 9.51 4.65
C THR A 133 -0.37 11.03 4.71
N ASP A 134 0.06 11.70 3.65
CA ASP A 134 -0.13 13.16 3.47
C ASP A 134 -1.50 13.46 2.87
N CYS A 135 -2.05 12.50 2.10
CA CYS A 135 -3.39 12.61 1.54
C CYS A 135 -4.08 11.24 1.59
N ALA A 136 -5.27 11.17 2.18
CA ALA A 136 -6.07 9.96 2.23
C ALA A 136 -7.37 10.15 1.44
N ILE A 137 -7.67 9.18 0.58
CA ILE A 137 -8.87 9.17 -0.27
C ILE A 137 -9.69 7.92 0.05
N VAL A 138 -10.97 8.10 0.36
CA VAL A 138 -11.97 7.02 0.40
C VAL A 138 -12.91 7.20 -0.77
N THR A 139 -12.85 6.29 -1.74
CA THR A 139 -13.58 6.40 -3.01
C THR A 139 -15.06 6.13 -2.87
N SER A 140 -15.40 5.10 -2.11
CA SER A 140 -16.79 4.72 -1.82
C SER A 140 -16.85 3.85 -0.57
N VAL A 141 -18.02 3.81 0.06
CA VAL A 141 -18.32 2.90 1.17
C VAL A 141 -19.60 2.15 0.83
N ASP A 142 -19.50 0.83 0.76
CA ASP A 142 -20.61 -0.09 0.51
C ASP A 142 -20.39 -1.39 1.27
N LEU A 143 -21.39 -2.25 1.32
CA LEU A 143 -21.32 -3.56 1.94
C LEU A 143 -20.34 -4.45 1.14
N ASP A 144 -19.23 -4.81 1.79
CA ASP A 144 -18.22 -5.68 1.22
C ASP A 144 -17.38 -6.30 2.35
N HIS A 145 -16.86 -7.51 2.13
CA HIS A 145 -16.01 -8.21 3.11
C HIS A 145 -16.60 -8.23 4.53
N GLN A 146 -17.89 -8.48 4.69
CA GLN A 146 -18.62 -8.41 5.96
C GLN A 146 -17.99 -9.26 7.06
N ASP A 147 -17.43 -10.43 6.71
CA ASP A 147 -16.72 -11.32 7.64
C ASP A 147 -15.53 -10.65 8.36
N TYR A 148 -14.99 -9.56 7.82
CA TYR A 148 -13.81 -8.86 8.33
C TYR A 148 -14.07 -7.42 8.75
N LEU A 149 -14.99 -6.73 8.10
CA LEU A 149 -15.16 -5.28 8.26
C LEU A 149 -16.44 -4.90 9.03
N GLY A 150 -17.33 -5.87 9.26
CA GLY A 150 -18.61 -5.67 9.95
C GLY A 150 -19.82 -5.70 9.02
N ASP A 151 -21.00 -5.72 9.63
CA ASP A 151 -22.27 -5.99 8.95
C ASP A 151 -23.03 -4.71 8.57
N SER A 152 -22.47 -3.53 8.83
CA SER A 152 -23.10 -2.25 8.49
C SER A 152 -22.16 -1.31 7.74
N ILE A 153 -22.75 -0.42 6.95
CA ILE A 153 -22.04 0.63 6.20
C ILE A 153 -21.24 1.52 7.17
N GLU A 154 -21.77 1.80 8.37
CA GLU A 154 -21.11 2.62 9.38
C GLU A 154 -19.84 1.93 9.92
N GLN A 155 -19.89 0.63 10.16
CA GLN A 155 -18.72 -0.13 10.61
C GLN A 155 -17.65 -0.17 9.52
N ILE A 156 -18.04 -0.51 8.30
CA ILE A 156 -17.14 -0.52 7.13
C ILE A 156 -16.56 0.87 6.87
N GLY A 157 -17.39 1.91 6.98
CA GLY A 157 -16.95 3.30 6.84
C GLY A 157 -15.92 3.70 7.89
N LYS A 158 -16.10 3.27 9.15
CA LYS A 158 -15.14 3.49 10.23
C LYS A 158 -13.81 2.81 9.98
N GLU A 159 -13.81 1.56 9.50
CA GLU A 159 -12.57 0.85 9.15
C GLU A 159 -11.83 1.56 8.00
N LYS A 160 -12.56 2.01 6.97
CA LYS A 160 -11.97 2.75 5.85
C LYS A 160 -11.46 4.14 6.29
N ALA A 161 -12.20 4.84 7.13
CA ALA A 161 -11.80 6.15 7.67
C ALA A 161 -10.55 6.08 8.55
N GLY A 162 -10.14 4.90 9.01
CA GLY A 162 -8.92 4.69 9.78
C GLY A 162 -7.62 5.01 9.05
N ILE A 163 -7.67 5.32 7.74
CA ILE A 163 -6.52 5.83 6.98
C ILE A 163 -6.34 7.35 7.10
N PHE A 164 -7.35 8.09 7.57
CA PHE A 164 -7.24 9.53 7.74
C PHE A 164 -6.29 9.90 8.88
N ARG A 165 -5.61 11.01 8.74
CA ARG A 165 -4.78 11.65 9.78
C ARG A 165 -5.36 13.00 10.14
N ALA A 166 -5.12 13.43 11.39
CA ALA A 166 -5.39 14.80 11.79
C ALA A 166 -4.36 15.73 11.12
N GLY A 167 -4.84 16.70 10.37
CA GLY A 167 -4.03 17.67 9.65
C GLY A 167 -4.62 19.05 9.75
#